data_09f93c38b5ed5a5256d1ce9797a3938e
#
_entry.id   09f93c38b5ed5a5256d1ce9797a3938e
#
_cell.length_a   1.000
_cell.length_b   1.000
_cell.length_c   1.000
_cell.angle_alpha   90.00
_cell.angle_beta   90.00
_cell.angle_gamma   90.00
#
_symmetry.space_group_name_H-M   'P 1'
#
loop_
_entity.id
_entity.type
_entity.pdbx_description
1 polymer ?
#
loop_
_entity_poly.entity_id
_entity_poly.type
_entity_poly.pdbx_seq_one_letter_code
_entity_poly.pdbx_strand_id
1 'polypeptide(L)'
;MTPDTKVRVASISKVVVAMCAMSMADEGLIDLDAPLSDYWGSGVRNSYSEVQPSVRTLMTHTSSLRNLEITRGLSHLRGLLQRPSTWRSMEPGNGGYWYYSNFGLCVLGTTLELACGGLLENYLQEHFLQPLGASASFYSETLEVGQLAALYTTGGVGRSVAEQMAQTTPTQIGQTASYFPGGFTASARDMAKLAAVLANDGVYKEPVYRSIELESTQDTHGIVGVILQLMENRYTETRLLSAESVEALEQPYFTVDPITSSPFQQCLILRRQEDILGQNVLYYHTGSAYGVFALMTYNPETRNGVVVLTTGAPRNTDDRGLYALCADLSEKLYEKMDGDPV
;
A
#
# COMPACT_ATOMS: atom_id res chain seq x y z
N MET A 1 -18.20 8.70 8.63
CA MET A 1 -17.05 8.63 7.72
C MET A 1 -17.53 8.92 6.31
N THR A 2 -16.74 9.61 5.52
CA THR A 2 -16.96 9.89 4.10
C THR A 2 -15.85 9.22 3.29
N PRO A 3 -15.94 9.14 1.94
CA PRO A 3 -14.84 8.63 1.12
C PRO A 3 -13.50 9.38 1.32
N ASP A 4 -13.54 10.61 1.83
CA ASP A 4 -12.38 11.47 2.06
C ASP A 4 -11.88 11.44 3.52
N THR A 5 -12.58 10.72 4.40
CA THR A 5 -12.14 10.56 5.80
C THR A 5 -10.88 9.70 5.85
N LYS A 6 -9.84 10.22 6.48
CA LYS A 6 -8.53 9.58 6.56
C LYS A 6 -8.43 8.67 7.77
N VAL A 7 -7.97 7.47 7.52
CA VAL A 7 -7.66 6.47 8.54
C VAL A 7 -6.32 5.81 8.25
N ARG A 8 -5.71 5.25 9.26
CA ARG A 8 -4.50 4.43 9.08
C ARG A 8 -4.87 3.15 8.32
N VAL A 9 -4.29 2.95 7.14
CA VAL A 9 -4.61 1.79 6.28
C VAL A 9 -3.88 0.50 6.71
N ALA A 10 -3.11 0.57 7.79
CA ALA A 10 -2.35 -0.55 8.35
C ALA A 10 -1.48 -1.22 7.27
N SER A 11 -1.49 -2.56 7.18
CA SER A 11 -0.59 -3.30 6.30
C SER A 11 -0.77 -3.04 4.80
N ILE A 12 -1.84 -2.37 4.36
CA ILE A 12 -1.92 -1.89 2.97
C ILE A 12 -0.82 -0.86 2.68
N SER A 13 -0.24 -0.21 3.70
CA SER A 13 0.98 0.62 3.58
C SER A 13 2.11 -0.06 2.83
N LYS A 14 2.20 -1.40 2.90
CA LYS A 14 3.23 -2.19 2.23
C LYS A 14 3.10 -2.12 0.70
N VAL A 15 1.87 -2.03 0.19
CA VAL A 15 1.62 -1.85 -1.24
C VAL A 15 2.18 -0.50 -1.71
N VAL A 16 1.99 0.55 -0.90
CA VAL A 16 2.54 1.88 -1.19
C VAL A 16 4.08 1.86 -1.24
N VAL A 17 4.71 1.19 -0.27
CA VAL A 17 6.18 1.00 -0.26
C VAL A 17 6.64 0.20 -1.48
N ALA A 18 5.88 -0.84 -1.88
CA ALA A 18 6.19 -1.64 -3.06
C ALA A 18 6.08 -0.83 -4.36
N MET A 19 5.06 0.02 -4.49
CA MET A 19 4.92 0.94 -5.64
C MET A 19 6.13 1.89 -5.73
N CYS A 20 6.60 2.45 -4.61
CA CYS A 20 7.82 3.26 -4.59
C CYS A 20 9.06 2.44 -5.00
N ALA A 21 9.18 1.19 -4.54
CA ALA A 21 10.29 0.31 -4.93
C ALA A 21 10.31 0.06 -6.44
N MET A 22 9.14 -0.19 -7.04
CA MET A 22 9.03 -0.42 -8.49
C MET A 22 9.31 0.83 -9.31
N SER A 23 8.83 1.99 -8.86
CA SER A 23 9.16 3.28 -9.50
C SER A 23 10.66 3.58 -9.45
N MET A 24 11.30 3.32 -8.30
CA MET A 24 12.76 3.45 -8.17
C MET A 24 13.52 2.43 -9.05
N ALA A 25 12.95 1.24 -9.28
CA ALA A 25 13.51 0.27 -10.21
C ALA A 25 13.39 0.75 -11.66
N ASP A 26 12.26 1.34 -12.05
CA ASP A 26 12.07 1.98 -13.37
C ASP A 26 13.11 3.09 -13.63
N GLU A 27 13.49 3.82 -12.59
CA GLU A 27 14.50 4.89 -12.64
C GLU A 27 15.94 4.37 -12.53
N GLY A 28 16.14 3.07 -12.28
CA GLY A 28 17.46 2.48 -12.09
C GLY A 28 18.12 2.83 -10.75
N LEU A 29 17.37 3.36 -9.78
CA LEU A 29 17.86 3.66 -8.43
C LEU A 29 17.97 2.39 -7.57
N ILE A 30 17.17 1.37 -7.89
CA ILE A 30 17.17 0.08 -7.20
C ILE A 30 17.24 -1.06 -8.23
N ASP A 31 18.05 -2.05 -7.91
CA ASP A 31 17.98 -3.39 -8.50
C ASP A 31 17.29 -4.31 -7.49
N LEU A 32 16.17 -4.90 -7.90
CA LEU A 32 15.36 -5.77 -7.03
C LEU A 32 16.13 -7.01 -6.56
N ASP A 33 17.13 -7.46 -7.32
CA ASP A 33 17.90 -8.68 -7.08
C ASP A 33 19.28 -8.43 -6.49
N ALA A 34 19.75 -7.20 -6.50
CA ALA A 34 21.01 -6.84 -5.85
C ALA A 34 20.97 -7.15 -4.34
N PRO A 35 22.07 -7.65 -3.78
CA PRO A 35 22.12 -7.95 -2.35
C PRO A 35 21.97 -6.69 -1.51
N LEU A 36 21.30 -6.79 -0.37
CA LEU A 36 21.08 -5.66 0.54
C LEU A 36 22.40 -4.97 0.96
N SER A 37 23.52 -5.71 0.93
CA SER A 37 24.85 -5.15 1.22
C SER A 37 25.24 -3.99 0.32
N ASP A 38 24.70 -3.91 -0.90
CA ASP A 38 25.02 -2.83 -1.85
C ASP A 38 24.47 -1.48 -1.39
N TYR A 39 23.36 -1.50 -0.67
CA TYR A 39 22.73 -0.31 -0.07
C TYR A 39 23.16 -0.06 1.37
N TRP A 40 23.38 -1.11 2.15
CA TRP A 40 23.63 -1.04 3.58
C TRP A 40 25.11 -1.13 3.96
N GLY A 41 25.97 -1.57 3.06
CA GLY A 41 27.39 -1.86 3.26
C GLY A 41 27.66 -3.34 3.51
N SER A 42 28.89 -3.76 3.20
CA SER A 42 29.33 -5.15 3.11
C SER A 42 29.18 -6.01 4.38
N GLY A 43 28.97 -5.38 5.54
CA GLY A 43 28.68 -6.09 6.80
C GLY A 43 27.24 -6.60 6.94
N VAL A 44 26.32 -6.16 6.07
CA VAL A 44 24.91 -6.58 6.08
C VAL A 44 24.73 -7.79 5.18
N ARG A 45 24.71 -8.97 5.80
CA ARG A 45 24.56 -10.25 5.07
C ARG A 45 23.98 -11.33 5.95
N ASN A 46 23.29 -12.28 5.32
CA ASN A 46 22.95 -13.54 5.97
C ASN A 46 24.19 -14.46 5.98
N SER A 47 24.79 -14.67 7.13
CA SER A 47 25.98 -15.51 7.30
C SER A 47 25.69 -17.02 7.18
N TYR A 48 24.43 -17.43 7.08
CA TYR A 48 24.02 -18.82 6.97
C TYR A 48 23.75 -19.28 5.53
N SER A 49 23.87 -18.38 4.55
CA SER A 49 23.57 -18.67 3.15
C SER A 49 24.55 -17.96 2.21
N GLU A 50 24.89 -18.63 1.10
CA GLU A 50 25.62 -18.00 0.00
C GLU A 50 24.71 -17.05 -0.80
N VAL A 51 23.42 -17.40 -0.96
CA VAL A 51 22.40 -16.52 -1.52
C VAL A 51 22.08 -15.43 -0.52
N GLN A 52 22.16 -14.17 -0.95
CA GLN A 52 21.98 -13.04 -0.08
C GLN A 52 20.58 -12.43 -0.22
N PRO A 53 20.04 -11.84 0.87
CA PRO A 53 18.75 -11.16 0.81
C PRO A 53 18.81 -9.93 -0.09
N SER A 54 17.73 -9.71 -0.85
CA SER A 54 17.55 -8.61 -1.79
C SER A 54 16.24 -7.87 -1.53
N VAL A 55 15.98 -6.80 -2.27
CA VAL A 55 14.69 -6.07 -2.25
C VAL A 55 13.54 -7.03 -2.61
N ARG A 56 13.72 -7.86 -3.65
CA ARG A 56 12.73 -8.88 -4.04
C ARG A 56 12.38 -9.81 -2.90
N THR A 57 13.38 -10.32 -2.18
CA THR A 57 13.15 -11.24 -1.05
C THR A 57 12.49 -10.56 0.15
N LEU A 58 12.68 -9.26 0.35
CA LEU A 58 11.91 -8.48 1.32
C LEU A 58 10.44 -8.36 0.90
N MET A 59 10.18 -8.07 -0.38
CA MET A 59 8.83 -7.91 -0.93
C MET A 59 8.06 -9.22 -1.01
N THR A 60 8.72 -10.36 -1.14
CA THR A 60 8.09 -11.69 -1.12
C THR A 60 8.03 -12.31 0.28
N HIS A 61 8.51 -11.63 1.32
CA HIS A 61 8.61 -12.15 2.68
C HIS A 61 9.47 -13.42 2.82
N THR A 62 10.50 -13.56 1.99
CA THR A 62 11.44 -14.71 1.96
C THR A 62 12.88 -14.31 2.25
N SER A 63 13.11 -13.13 2.81
CA SER A 63 14.46 -12.58 3.06
C SER A 63 15.25 -13.30 4.15
N SER A 64 14.70 -14.31 4.79
CA SER A 64 15.25 -14.99 5.99
C SER A 64 15.43 -14.10 7.22
N LEU A 65 14.96 -12.87 7.20
CA LEU A 65 14.95 -12.01 8.40
C LEU A 65 14.01 -12.54 9.49
N ARG A 66 14.43 -12.46 10.72
CA ARG A 66 13.54 -12.60 11.87
C ARG A 66 12.71 -11.33 12.04
N ASN A 67 11.48 -11.47 12.54
CA ASN A 67 10.64 -10.32 12.82
C ASN A 67 11.04 -9.75 14.20
N LEU A 68 11.87 -8.72 14.18
CA LEU A 68 12.38 -8.08 15.37
C LEU A 68 11.54 -6.85 15.73
N GLU A 69 11.60 -6.45 17.00
CA GLU A 69 11.10 -5.14 17.41
C GLU A 69 11.96 -4.04 16.80
N ILE A 70 11.28 -3.00 16.29
CA ILE A 70 11.95 -1.94 15.57
C ILE A 70 12.30 -0.84 16.55
N THR A 71 13.56 -0.57 16.62
CA THR A 71 14.10 0.57 17.34
C THR A 71 14.61 1.63 16.37
N ARG A 72 14.71 2.86 16.84
CA ARG A 72 14.86 4.06 16.00
C ARG A 72 16.26 4.21 15.44
N GLY A 73 16.34 4.59 14.15
CA GLY A 73 17.51 5.15 13.50
C GLY A 73 18.33 4.17 12.67
N LEU A 74 18.93 4.70 11.62
CA LEU A 74 19.71 3.97 10.62
C LEU A 74 20.87 3.15 11.22
N SER A 75 21.64 3.75 12.14
CA SER A 75 22.79 3.07 12.77
C SER A 75 22.35 1.85 13.56
N HIS A 76 21.22 1.93 14.25
CA HIS A 76 20.68 0.79 15.00
C HIS A 76 20.20 -0.33 14.07
N LEU A 77 19.44 0.00 13.02
CA LEU A 77 19.00 -0.96 12.01
C LEU A 77 20.20 -1.66 11.36
N ARG A 78 21.21 -0.89 10.94
CA ARG A 78 22.46 -1.44 10.38
C ARG A 78 23.14 -2.40 11.37
N GLY A 79 23.26 -2.00 12.62
CA GLY A 79 23.82 -2.84 13.67
C GLY A 79 23.05 -4.13 13.91
N LEU A 80 21.72 -4.13 13.78
CA LEU A 80 20.89 -5.34 13.80
C LEU A 80 21.19 -6.24 12.59
N LEU A 81 21.19 -5.68 11.39
CA LEU A 81 21.40 -6.44 10.15
C LEU A 81 22.79 -7.09 10.06
N GLN A 82 23.78 -6.56 10.78
CA GLN A 82 25.12 -7.14 10.87
C GLN A 82 25.22 -8.32 11.85
N ARG A 83 24.19 -8.56 12.66
CA ARG A 83 24.21 -9.66 13.65
C ARG A 83 23.73 -10.97 13.02
N PRO A 84 24.46 -12.08 13.17
CA PRO A 84 23.98 -13.40 12.70
C PRO A 84 22.60 -13.77 13.27
N SER A 85 22.32 -13.40 14.53
CA SER A 85 21.05 -13.71 15.20
C SER A 85 19.82 -13.02 14.59
N THR A 86 20.00 -12.01 13.72
CA THR A 86 18.92 -11.36 12.97
C THR A 86 18.41 -12.22 11.82
N TRP A 87 19.23 -13.15 11.35
CA TRP A 87 18.93 -14.00 10.21
C TRP A 87 18.52 -15.39 10.66
N ARG A 88 17.72 -16.04 9.83
CA ARG A 88 17.42 -17.47 9.93
C ARG A 88 18.42 -18.23 9.08
N SER A 89 18.73 -19.47 9.47
CA SER A 89 19.58 -20.39 8.69
C SER A 89 18.80 -20.97 7.51
N MET A 90 18.26 -20.10 6.65
CA MET A 90 17.43 -20.43 5.51
C MET A 90 17.89 -19.59 4.33
N GLU A 91 17.84 -20.19 3.14
CA GLU A 91 18.18 -19.50 1.91
C GLU A 91 17.12 -18.44 1.58
N PRO A 92 17.50 -17.17 1.40
CA PRO A 92 16.60 -16.13 0.93
C PRO A 92 16.02 -16.47 -0.45
N GLY A 93 14.75 -16.12 -0.67
CA GLY A 93 14.04 -16.39 -1.92
C GLY A 93 13.33 -17.74 -1.96
N ASN A 94 13.59 -18.67 -1.03
CA ASN A 94 12.92 -19.95 -0.99
C ASN A 94 11.49 -19.81 -0.43
N GLY A 95 10.48 -20.02 -1.28
CA GLY A 95 9.07 -19.89 -0.91
C GLY A 95 8.59 -20.85 0.19
N GLY A 96 9.25 -21.99 0.37
CA GLY A 96 8.97 -22.92 1.48
C GLY A 96 9.28 -22.34 2.86
N TYR A 97 9.96 -21.21 2.92
CA TYR A 97 10.29 -20.48 4.14
C TYR A 97 9.64 -19.09 4.18
N TRP A 98 8.50 -18.94 3.58
CA TRP A 98 7.72 -17.71 3.67
C TRP A 98 7.43 -17.35 5.13
N TYR A 99 7.70 -16.10 5.46
CA TYR A 99 7.46 -15.57 6.79
C TYR A 99 7.11 -14.10 6.75
N TYR A 100 5.83 -13.78 6.92
CA TYR A 100 5.35 -12.41 6.95
C TYR A 100 6.12 -11.57 7.95
N SER A 101 6.85 -10.56 7.48
CA SER A 101 7.77 -9.79 8.31
C SER A 101 7.50 -8.29 8.24
N ASN A 102 7.04 -7.69 9.33
CA ASN A 102 6.99 -6.24 9.45
C ASN A 102 8.40 -5.64 9.54
N PHE A 103 9.33 -6.32 10.23
CA PHE A 103 10.72 -5.90 10.27
C PHE A 103 11.35 -5.88 8.87
N GLY A 104 11.03 -6.85 8.02
CA GLY A 104 11.44 -6.85 6.62
C GLY A 104 10.99 -5.60 5.86
N LEU A 105 9.78 -5.12 6.13
CA LEU A 105 9.26 -3.87 5.52
C LEU A 105 9.94 -2.61 6.07
N CYS A 106 10.38 -2.63 7.31
CA CYS A 106 11.19 -1.54 7.85
C CYS A 106 12.55 -1.46 7.17
N VAL A 107 13.15 -2.64 6.93
CA VAL A 107 14.40 -2.74 6.17
C VAL A 107 14.16 -2.30 4.72
N LEU A 108 13.08 -2.76 4.08
CA LEU A 108 12.73 -2.36 2.71
C LEU A 108 12.60 -0.84 2.58
N GLY A 109 11.71 -0.20 3.35
CA GLY A 109 11.51 1.24 3.25
C GLY A 109 12.79 2.04 3.51
N THR A 110 13.61 1.60 4.50
CA THR A 110 14.91 2.24 4.74
C THR A 110 15.92 1.97 3.62
N THR A 111 15.85 0.81 2.95
CA THR A 111 16.66 0.54 1.74
C THR A 111 16.31 1.51 0.63
N LEU A 112 15.01 1.79 0.43
CA LEU A 112 14.55 2.78 -0.55
C LEU A 112 15.05 4.18 -0.21
N GLU A 113 15.00 4.58 1.06
CA GLU A 113 15.57 5.85 1.51
C GLU A 113 17.08 5.97 1.25
N LEU A 114 17.82 4.87 1.46
CA LEU A 114 19.27 4.82 1.17
C LEU A 114 19.53 4.93 -0.34
N ALA A 115 18.72 4.28 -1.16
CA ALA A 115 18.86 4.27 -2.61
C ALA A 115 18.58 5.65 -3.24
N CYS A 116 17.51 6.32 -2.82
CA CYS A 116 17.17 7.66 -3.33
C CYS A 116 17.93 8.80 -2.62
N GLY A 117 18.65 8.49 -1.53
CA GLY A 117 19.40 9.49 -0.75
C GLY A 117 18.52 10.47 0.02
N GLY A 118 17.24 10.14 0.25
CA GLY A 118 16.25 11.00 0.87
C GLY A 118 15.19 10.22 1.66
N LEU A 119 14.20 10.95 2.18
CA LEU A 119 13.07 10.32 2.87
C LEU A 119 12.11 9.69 1.85
N LEU A 120 11.65 8.47 2.12
CA LEU A 120 10.67 7.79 1.27
C LEU A 120 9.35 8.58 1.14
N GLU A 121 8.98 9.31 2.18
CA GLU A 121 7.82 10.22 2.13
C GLU A 121 7.92 11.25 1.01
N ASN A 122 9.10 11.90 0.87
CA ASN A 122 9.30 12.91 -0.17
C ASN A 122 9.19 12.30 -1.57
N TYR A 123 9.80 11.13 -1.76
CA TYR A 123 9.68 10.38 -3.01
C TYR A 123 8.22 10.02 -3.32
N LEU A 124 7.50 9.49 -2.33
CA LEU A 124 6.08 9.14 -2.46
C LEU A 124 5.22 10.36 -2.82
N GLN A 125 5.46 11.49 -2.17
CA GLN A 125 4.74 12.73 -2.45
C GLN A 125 4.96 13.19 -3.89
N GLU A 126 6.22 13.24 -4.34
CA GLU A 126 6.61 13.75 -5.65
C GLU A 126 6.14 12.81 -6.80
N HIS A 127 6.36 11.50 -6.65
CA HIS A 127 6.16 10.56 -7.75
C HIS A 127 4.75 9.95 -7.81
N PHE A 128 3.98 10.02 -6.72
CA PHE A 128 2.64 9.42 -6.67
C PHE A 128 1.56 10.36 -6.19
N LEU A 129 1.69 10.94 -4.99
CA LEU A 129 0.55 11.59 -4.37
C LEU A 129 0.22 12.94 -5.02
N GLN A 130 1.21 13.76 -5.33
CA GLN A 130 1.00 15.03 -6.04
C GLN A 130 0.44 14.81 -7.45
N PRO A 131 1.01 13.93 -8.30
CA PRO A 131 0.44 13.63 -9.62
C PRO A 131 -0.99 13.10 -9.58
N LEU A 132 -1.35 12.37 -8.52
CA LEU A 132 -2.70 11.84 -8.33
C LEU A 132 -3.67 12.86 -7.69
N GLY A 133 -3.19 14.02 -7.24
CA GLY A 133 -3.99 14.90 -6.40
C GLY A 133 -4.51 14.18 -5.15
N ALA A 134 -3.70 13.28 -4.58
CA ALA A 134 -4.02 12.53 -3.38
C ALA A 134 -3.41 13.20 -2.14
N SER A 135 -4.14 13.17 -1.02
CA SER A 135 -3.68 13.72 0.24
C SER A 135 -3.54 12.60 1.26
N ALA A 136 -2.35 12.01 1.34
CA ALA A 136 -2.06 10.90 2.23
C ALA A 136 -0.60 11.00 2.72
N SER A 137 -0.23 10.31 3.80
CA SER A 137 1.13 10.38 4.36
C SER A 137 1.40 9.24 5.34
N PHE A 138 2.68 8.89 5.50
CA PHE A 138 3.15 8.10 6.66
C PHE A 138 3.17 8.92 7.95
N TYR A 139 3.09 10.24 7.87
CA TYR A 139 3.19 11.18 9.00
C TYR A 139 1.92 12.00 9.11
N SER A 140 1.02 11.58 10.01
CA SER A 140 -0.31 12.19 10.13
C SER A 140 -0.30 13.66 10.51
N GLU A 141 0.81 14.19 11.06
CA GLU A 141 0.95 15.63 11.35
C GLU A 141 0.88 16.51 10.08
N THR A 142 1.20 15.95 8.91
CA THR A 142 1.17 16.65 7.63
C THR A 142 -0.24 16.73 7.02
N LEU A 143 -1.19 15.99 7.59
CA LEU A 143 -2.55 15.89 7.11
C LEU A 143 -3.48 16.88 7.81
N GLU A 144 -4.56 17.25 7.12
CA GLU A 144 -5.59 18.10 7.70
C GLU A 144 -6.32 17.39 8.84
N VAL A 145 -6.25 17.96 10.05
CA VAL A 145 -6.79 17.34 11.27
C VAL A 145 -8.29 17.07 11.19
N GLY A 146 -9.05 17.94 10.49
CA GLY A 146 -10.50 17.80 10.31
C GLY A 146 -10.91 16.60 9.44
N GLN A 147 -9.97 16.03 8.69
CA GLN A 147 -10.21 14.84 7.87
C GLN A 147 -9.81 13.53 8.56
N LEU A 148 -9.08 13.60 9.68
CA LEU A 148 -8.64 12.41 10.41
C LEU A 148 -9.76 11.84 11.28
N ALA A 149 -10.00 10.53 11.19
CA ALA A 149 -10.86 9.83 12.11
C ALA A 149 -10.07 9.29 13.30
N ALA A 150 -10.66 9.32 14.49
CA ALA A 150 -10.19 8.48 15.59
C ALA A 150 -10.37 6.99 15.22
N LEU A 151 -9.43 6.16 15.63
CA LEU A 151 -9.47 4.73 15.36
C LEU A 151 -10.12 4.02 16.55
N TYR A 152 -11.12 3.20 16.29
CA TYR A 152 -11.91 2.53 17.30
C TYR A 152 -11.71 1.02 17.25
N THR A 153 -11.59 0.42 18.42
CA THR A 153 -11.78 -1.03 18.64
C THR A 153 -13.19 -1.28 19.16
N THR A 154 -13.59 -2.52 19.28
CA THR A 154 -14.87 -2.90 19.96
C THR A 154 -14.89 -2.48 21.43
N GLY A 155 -13.74 -2.21 22.04
CA GLY A 155 -13.59 -1.75 23.43
C GLY A 155 -13.51 -0.24 23.61
N GLY A 156 -13.62 0.55 22.52
CA GLY A 156 -13.52 2.02 22.57
C GLY A 156 -12.43 2.58 21.66
N VAL A 157 -11.95 3.78 21.98
CA VAL A 157 -10.89 4.44 21.20
C VAL A 157 -9.59 3.64 21.28
N GLY A 158 -9.16 3.10 20.15
CA GLY A 158 -7.87 2.42 19.99
C GLY A 158 -6.72 3.40 19.76
N ARG A 159 -7.00 4.52 19.06
CA ARG A 159 -6.07 5.63 18.87
C ARG A 159 -6.82 6.92 18.55
N SER A 160 -6.61 7.94 19.35
CA SER A 160 -7.20 9.27 19.15
C SER A 160 -6.56 10.02 17.98
N VAL A 161 -7.23 11.07 17.48
CA VAL A 161 -6.66 11.97 16.46
C VAL A 161 -5.38 12.64 17.00
N ALA A 162 -5.37 13.07 18.25
CA ALA A 162 -4.20 13.71 18.87
C ALA A 162 -2.97 12.76 18.89
N GLU A 163 -3.16 11.48 19.24
CA GLU A 163 -2.08 10.49 19.18
C GLU A 163 -1.59 10.21 17.77
N GLN A 164 -2.47 10.30 16.77
CA GLN A 164 -2.08 10.17 15.37
C GLN A 164 -1.27 11.40 14.94
N MET A 165 -1.72 12.61 15.27
CA MET A 165 -1.02 13.86 14.97
C MET A 165 0.35 13.98 15.66
N ALA A 166 0.63 13.20 16.69
CA ALA A 166 1.95 13.13 17.31
C ALA A 166 2.99 12.36 16.47
N GLN A 167 2.61 11.80 15.33
CA GLN A 167 3.53 11.16 14.38
C GLN A 167 4.19 12.21 13.51
N THR A 168 5.38 12.63 13.91
CA THR A 168 6.13 13.70 13.27
C THR A 168 6.99 13.21 12.12
N THR A 169 7.18 14.06 11.12
CA THR A 169 8.06 13.81 9.98
C THR A 169 9.51 13.67 10.46
N PRO A 170 10.24 12.61 10.05
CA PRO A 170 11.63 12.45 10.41
C PRO A 170 12.52 13.47 9.70
N THR A 171 13.70 13.68 10.25
CA THR A 171 14.73 14.53 9.65
C THR A 171 15.89 13.72 9.08
N GLN A 172 15.89 12.40 9.30
CA GLN A 172 16.99 11.52 8.91
C GLN A 172 16.47 10.17 8.40
N ILE A 173 17.17 9.59 7.44
CA ILE A 173 16.95 8.25 6.89
C ILE A 173 16.89 7.21 8.02
N GLY A 174 15.91 6.31 7.96
CA GLY A 174 15.73 5.21 8.90
C GLY A 174 15.19 5.62 10.28
N GLN A 175 14.92 6.91 10.52
CA GLN A 175 14.45 7.40 11.82
C GLN A 175 13.05 6.84 12.17
N THR A 176 12.20 6.65 11.19
CA THR A 176 10.81 6.21 11.35
C THR A 176 10.51 4.93 10.55
N ALA A 177 11.50 4.07 10.39
CA ALA A 177 11.37 2.80 9.67
C ALA A 177 10.16 1.97 10.12
N SER A 178 9.72 2.09 11.39
CA SER A 178 8.54 1.42 11.95
C SER A 178 7.21 1.84 11.31
N TYR A 179 7.16 2.90 10.53
CA TYR A 179 5.93 3.35 9.88
C TYR A 179 5.70 2.65 8.54
N PHE A 180 6.74 2.23 7.84
CA PHE A 180 6.60 1.60 6.52
C PHE A 180 5.71 0.35 6.50
N PRO A 181 5.75 -0.56 7.47
CA PRO A 181 4.88 -1.73 7.44
C PRO A 181 3.40 -1.46 7.69
N GLY A 182 3.02 -0.28 8.21
CA GLY A 182 1.63 -0.06 8.58
C GLY A 182 1.26 1.35 9.01
N GLY A 183 2.09 2.37 8.73
CA GLY A 183 1.92 3.74 9.20
C GLY A 183 1.16 4.66 8.25
N PHE A 184 0.95 4.25 7.01
CA PHE A 184 0.31 5.10 6.01
C PHE A 184 -1.13 5.43 6.40
N THR A 185 -1.46 6.71 6.28
CA THR A 185 -2.78 7.27 6.59
C THR A 185 -3.34 7.91 5.33
N ALA A 186 -4.50 7.43 4.89
CA ALA A 186 -5.13 7.81 3.64
C ALA A 186 -6.66 7.69 3.74
N SER A 187 -7.37 8.30 2.83
CA SER A 187 -8.80 8.07 2.63
C SER A 187 -9.06 6.87 1.69
N ALA A 188 -10.31 6.40 1.64
CA ALA A 188 -10.69 5.38 0.68
C ALA A 188 -10.50 5.89 -0.75
N ARG A 189 -10.78 7.16 -1.02
CA ARG A 189 -10.58 7.80 -2.33
C ARG A 189 -9.10 7.84 -2.73
N ASP A 190 -8.19 8.20 -1.80
CA ASP A 190 -6.75 8.24 -2.10
C ASP A 190 -6.23 6.84 -2.42
N MET A 191 -6.65 5.83 -1.63
CA MET A 191 -6.27 4.44 -1.86
C MET A 191 -6.85 3.87 -3.15
N ALA A 192 -8.08 4.28 -3.54
CA ALA A 192 -8.69 3.87 -4.80
C ALA A 192 -7.92 4.41 -6.01
N LYS A 193 -7.35 5.62 -5.93
CA LYS A 193 -6.47 6.16 -6.97
C LYS A 193 -5.20 5.30 -7.14
N LEU A 194 -4.58 4.89 -6.03
CA LEU A 194 -3.42 4.00 -6.07
C LEU A 194 -3.78 2.60 -6.62
N ALA A 195 -4.95 2.06 -6.24
CA ALA A 195 -5.44 0.81 -6.80
C ALA A 195 -5.71 0.92 -8.31
N ALA A 196 -6.25 2.05 -8.77
CA ALA A 196 -6.49 2.32 -10.19
C ALA A 196 -5.20 2.38 -11.02
N VAL A 197 -4.10 2.89 -10.46
CA VAL A 197 -2.76 2.83 -11.10
C VAL A 197 -2.37 1.39 -11.37
N LEU A 198 -2.49 0.52 -10.38
CA LEU A 198 -2.16 -0.91 -10.53
C LEU A 198 -3.09 -1.62 -11.51
N ALA A 199 -4.40 -1.41 -11.39
CA ALA A 199 -5.40 -2.01 -12.28
C ALA A 199 -5.29 -1.58 -13.75
N ASN A 200 -4.57 -0.50 -14.05
CA ASN A 200 -4.40 0.09 -15.37
C ASN A 200 -2.93 0.15 -15.82
N ASP A 201 -2.16 -0.90 -15.56
CA ASP A 201 -0.79 -1.07 -16.05
C ASP A 201 0.11 0.15 -15.74
N GLY A 202 -0.02 0.71 -14.54
CA GLY A 202 0.78 1.83 -14.07
C GLY A 202 0.27 3.23 -14.47
N VAL A 203 -0.92 3.32 -15.08
CA VAL A 203 -1.51 4.57 -15.55
C VAL A 203 -2.73 4.95 -14.72
N TYR A 204 -2.77 6.16 -14.20
CA TYR A 204 -3.99 6.75 -13.65
C TYR A 204 -4.74 7.50 -14.74
N LYS A 205 -6.04 7.21 -14.86
CA LYS A 205 -6.96 7.85 -15.82
C LYS A 205 -7.96 8.69 -15.06
N GLU A 206 -7.84 10.00 -15.15
CA GLU A 206 -8.79 10.93 -14.55
C GLU A 206 -9.81 11.40 -15.59
N PRO A 207 -11.14 11.26 -15.31
CA PRO A 207 -12.15 11.70 -16.24
C PRO A 207 -12.09 13.22 -16.45
N VAL A 208 -12.23 13.68 -17.70
CA VAL A 208 -12.30 15.10 -18.02
C VAL A 208 -13.76 15.53 -18.02
N TYR A 209 -14.04 16.56 -17.21
CA TYR A 209 -15.36 17.18 -17.14
C TYR A 209 -15.36 18.53 -17.88
N ARG A 210 -16.42 18.84 -18.61
CA ARG A 210 -16.69 20.15 -19.16
C ARG A 210 -17.60 20.92 -18.21
N SER A 211 -17.18 22.08 -17.76
CA SER A 211 -18.06 23.00 -17.06
C SER A 211 -18.95 23.73 -18.08
N ILE A 212 -20.25 23.70 -17.89
CA ILE A 212 -21.22 24.49 -18.63
C ILE A 212 -21.75 25.54 -17.69
N GLU A 213 -21.42 26.81 -17.95
CA GLU A 213 -22.03 27.93 -17.25
C GLU A 213 -23.41 28.19 -17.87
N LEU A 214 -24.46 28.13 -17.06
CA LEU A 214 -25.77 28.54 -17.46
C LEU A 214 -25.92 30.04 -17.12
N GLU A 215 -25.86 30.91 -18.13
CA GLU A 215 -26.27 32.31 -17.97
C GLU A 215 -27.77 32.32 -17.76
N SER A 216 -28.21 32.79 -16.59
CA SER A 216 -29.61 33.06 -16.31
C SER A 216 -30.00 34.40 -16.99
N THR A 217 -30.85 34.34 -18.00
CA THR A 217 -31.33 35.50 -18.71
C THR A 217 -32.62 36.10 -18.15
N GLN A 218 -32.96 35.92 -16.86
CA GLN A 218 -34.08 36.63 -16.22
C GLN A 218 -33.84 36.86 -14.71
N ASP A 219 -34.10 38.07 -14.30
CA ASP A 219 -34.17 38.63 -12.96
C ASP A 219 -34.78 37.71 -11.90
N THR A 220 -34.04 36.80 -11.34
CA THR A 220 -34.31 36.22 -10.04
C THR A 220 -32.99 35.76 -9.40
N HIS A 221 -32.53 36.54 -8.42
CA HIS A 221 -31.53 36.21 -7.40
C HIS A 221 -30.54 35.07 -7.72
N GLY A 222 -29.56 35.36 -8.51
CA GLY A 222 -28.26 34.77 -8.68
C GLY A 222 -28.02 33.35 -8.20
N ILE A 223 -28.62 32.33 -8.80
CA ILE A 223 -28.10 30.95 -8.74
C ILE A 223 -27.40 30.69 -10.09
N VAL A 224 -26.10 30.90 -10.10
CA VAL A 224 -25.25 30.39 -11.19
C VAL A 224 -25.09 28.90 -10.95
N GLY A 225 -25.84 28.10 -11.68
CA GLY A 225 -25.66 26.65 -11.68
C GLY A 225 -24.49 26.27 -12.59
N VAL A 226 -23.41 25.76 -12.04
CA VAL A 226 -22.37 25.12 -12.84
C VAL A 226 -22.77 23.65 -13.05
N ILE A 227 -23.03 23.26 -14.29
CA ILE A 227 -23.23 21.87 -14.64
C ILE A 227 -21.87 21.31 -15.10
N LEU A 228 -21.37 20.30 -14.39
CA LEU A 228 -20.25 19.52 -14.84
C LEU A 228 -20.78 18.38 -15.73
N GLN A 229 -20.46 18.44 -17.00
CA GLN A 229 -20.78 17.37 -17.95
C GLN A 229 -19.52 16.53 -18.17
N LEU A 230 -19.61 15.22 -17.88
CA LEU A 230 -18.57 14.27 -18.23
C LEU A 230 -18.40 14.28 -19.75
N MET A 231 -17.18 14.49 -20.21
CA MET A 231 -16.85 14.36 -21.63
C MET A 231 -16.60 12.88 -21.89
N GLU A 232 -17.57 12.23 -22.53
CA GLU A 232 -17.50 10.81 -22.88
C GLU A 232 -16.17 10.46 -23.54
N ASN A 233 -15.50 9.41 -23.00
CA ASN A 233 -14.23 8.87 -23.47
C ASN A 233 -13.03 9.85 -23.46
N ARG A 234 -13.06 10.91 -22.65
CA ARG A 234 -11.91 11.77 -22.44
C ARG A 234 -11.37 11.62 -21.03
N TYR A 235 -10.07 11.28 -20.96
CA TYR A 235 -9.32 11.13 -19.73
C TYR A 235 -8.00 11.88 -19.84
N THR A 236 -7.53 12.44 -18.75
CA THR A 236 -6.11 12.78 -18.59
C THR A 236 -5.40 11.54 -18.07
N GLU A 237 -4.31 11.15 -18.71
CA GLU A 237 -3.54 9.97 -18.32
C GLU A 237 -2.23 10.41 -17.67
N THR A 238 -1.94 9.84 -16.50
CA THR A 238 -0.67 10.04 -15.79
C THR A 238 -0.03 8.67 -15.55
N ARG A 239 1.12 8.42 -16.17
CA ARG A 239 1.89 7.20 -15.93
C ARG A 239 2.75 7.38 -14.69
N LEU A 240 2.66 6.45 -13.75
CA LEU A 240 3.36 6.44 -12.45
C LEU A 240 4.26 5.22 -12.28
N LEU A 241 3.98 4.16 -13.04
CA LEU A 241 4.81 2.95 -13.11
C LEU A 241 4.89 2.50 -14.57
N SER A 242 5.94 1.80 -14.94
CA SER A 242 5.97 1.07 -16.21
C SER A 242 5.00 -0.12 -16.16
N ALA A 243 4.56 -0.59 -17.31
CA ALA A 243 3.72 -1.80 -17.38
C ALA A 243 4.52 -3.02 -16.89
N GLU A 244 5.80 -3.07 -17.18
CA GLU A 244 6.73 -4.10 -16.74
C GLU A 244 6.84 -4.15 -15.21
N SER A 245 6.83 -2.99 -14.55
CA SER A 245 6.83 -2.90 -13.09
C SER A 245 5.53 -3.40 -12.47
N VAL A 246 4.39 -3.13 -13.09
CA VAL A 246 3.10 -3.68 -12.62
C VAL A 246 3.08 -5.19 -12.85
N GLU A 247 3.48 -5.69 -14.02
CA GLU A 247 3.61 -7.12 -14.29
C GLU A 247 4.52 -7.82 -13.26
N ALA A 248 5.65 -7.21 -12.91
CA ALA A 248 6.54 -7.73 -11.88
C ALA A 248 5.91 -7.75 -10.48
N LEU A 249 5.09 -6.73 -10.13
CA LEU A 249 4.32 -6.71 -8.88
C LEU A 249 3.30 -7.84 -8.82
N GLU A 250 2.71 -8.19 -9.94
CA GLU A 250 1.65 -9.19 -10.10
C GLU A 250 2.18 -10.62 -10.30
N GLN A 251 3.46 -10.77 -10.65
CA GLN A 251 4.09 -12.08 -10.87
C GLN A 251 3.95 -12.97 -9.64
N PRO A 252 3.27 -14.14 -9.73
CA PRO A 252 3.23 -15.10 -8.65
C PRO A 252 4.59 -15.80 -8.48
N TYR A 253 5.09 -15.84 -7.26
CA TYR A 253 6.37 -16.51 -6.93
C TYR A 253 6.16 -17.92 -6.39
N PHE A 254 5.18 -18.09 -5.51
CA PHE A 254 4.84 -19.38 -4.89
C PHE A 254 3.47 -19.28 -4.21
N THR A 255 2.90 -20.45 -3.92
CA THR A 255 1.66 -20.55 -3.15
C THR A 255 1.97 -20.60 -1.66
N VAL A 256 1.25 -19.77 -0.89
CA VAL A 256 1.21 -19.83 0.57
C VAL A 256 -0.09 -20.55 0.95
N ASP A 257 0.03 -21.61 1.74
CA ASP A 257 -1.10 -22.39 2.23
C ASP A 257 -1.22 -22.24 3.76
N PRO A 258 -1.99 -21.25 4.25
CA PRO A 258 -2.17 -21.04 5.66
C PRO A 258 -3.06 -22.11 6.27
N ILE A 259 -2.80 -22.51 7.53
CA ILE A 259 -3.59 -23.55 8.23
C ILE A 259 -5.08 -23.11 8.42
N THR A 260 -5.35 -21.82 8.47
CA THR A 260 -6.64 -21.26 8.91
C THR A 260 -7.42 -20.53 7.83
N SER A 261 -6.94 -20.51 6.60
CA SER A 261 -7.61 -19.80 5.49
C SER A 261 -7.24 -20.42 4.14
N SER A 262 -7.97 -20.04 3.09
CA SER A 262 -7.67 -20.47 1.72
C SER A 262 -6.25 -20.11 1.29
N PRO A 263 -5.62 -20.94 0.45
CA PRO A 263 -4.33 -20.63 -0.15
C PRO A 263 -4.36 -19.37 -1.00
N PHE A 264 -3.24 -18.68 -1.08
CA PHE A 264 -3.05 -17.54 -1.98
C PHE A 264 -1.67 -17.61 -2.64
N GLN A 265 -1.51 -16.96 -3.76
CA GLN A 265 -0.23 -16.78 -4.43
C GLN A 265 0.44 -15.51 -3.91
N GLN A 266 1.68 -15.64 -3.43
CA GLN A 266 2.50 -14.49 -3.02
C GLN A 266 3.16 -13.89 -4.25
N CYS A 267 2.90 -12.61 -4.47
CA CYS A 267 3.55 -11.74 -5.44
C CYS A 267 4.50 -10.77 -4.73
N LEU A 268 4.96 -9.70 -5.37
CA LEU A 268 5.72 -8.66 -4.68
C LEU A 268 4.76 -7.85 -3.78
N ILE A 269 4.74 -8.17 -2.48
CA ILE A 269 3.81 -7.67 -1.46
C ILE A 269 2.35 -8.07 -1.70
N LEU A 270 1.85 -7.99 -2.92
CA LEU A 270 0.49 -8.35 -3.26
C LEU A 270 0.24 -9.86 -3.05
N ARG A 271 -0.99 -10.19 -2.75
CA ARG A 271 -1.53 -11.55 -2.80
C ARG A 271 -2.42 -11.66 -4.01
N ARG A 272 -2.31 -12.78 -4.72
CA ARG A 272 -3.18 -13.12 -5.84
C ARG A 272 -4.02 -14.33 -5.48
N GLN A 273 -5.30 -14.28 -5.81
CA GLN A 273 -6.22 -15.40 -5.63
C GLN A 273 -7.25 -15.42 -6.76
N GLU A 274 -7.62 -16.62 -7.19
CA GLU A 274 -8.65 -16.86 -8.18
C GLU A 274 -9.98 -17.16 -7.49
N ASP A 275 -11.09 -16.96 -8.21
CA ASP A 275 -12.47 -17.24 -7.75
C ASP A 275 -12.80 -16.63 -6.38
N ILE A 276 -12.50 -15.35 -6.20
CA ILE A 276 -12.64 -14.65 -4.94
C ILE A 276 -13.50 -13.37 -5.08
N LEU A 277 -14.44 -13.14 -4.16
CA LEU A 277 -15.34 -11.98 -4.13
C LEU A 277 -16.13 -11.78 -5.44
N GLY A 278 -16.56 -12.89 -6.07
CA GLY A 278 -17.27 -12.86 -7.34
C GLY A 278 -16.40 -12.54 -8.57
N GLN A 279 -15.08 -12.44 -8.40
CA GLN A 279 -14.14 -12.14 -9.47
C GLN A 279 -13.29 -13.35 -9.82
N ASN A 280 -12.97 -13.54 -11.12
CA ASN A 280 -12.10 -14.60 -11.61
C ASN A 280 -10.68 -14.52 -11.07
N VAL A 281 -10.15 -13.31 -10.88
CA VAL A 281 -8.84 -13.06 -10.26
C VAL A 281 -8.84 -11.73 -9.53
N LEU A 282 -8.22 -11.71 -8.35
CA LEU A 282 -7.93 -10.47 -7.63
C LEU A 282 -6.50 -10.45 -7.13
N TYR A 283 -5.90 -9.27 -7.23
CA TYR A 283 -4.73 -8.88 -6.47
C TYR A 283 -5.17 -8.05 -5.28
N TYR A 284 -4.62 -8.33 -4.11
CA TYR A 284 -5.11 -7.67 -2.90
C TYR A 284 -4.06 -7.60 -1.79
N HIS A 285 -4.33 -6.74 -0.82
CA HIS A 285 -3.70 -6.76 0.49
C HIS A 285 -4.71 -6.38 1.57
N THR A 286 -4.57 -6.99 2.75
CA THR A 286 -5.39 -6.67 3.93
C THR A 286 -4.64 -5.76 4.90
N GLY A 287 -5.37 -5.02 5.73
CA GLY A 287 -4.81 -4.18 6.78
C GLY A 287 -5.50 -4.36 8.12
N SER A 288 -4.72 -4.39 9.22
CA SER A 288 -5.27 -4.40 10.58
C SER A 288 -4.36 -3.67 11.55
N ALA A 289 -4.86 -2.61 12.15
CA ALA A 289 -4.20 -1.90 13.24
C ALA A 289 -5.21 -1.04 14.02
N TYR A 290 -5.11 -1.04 15.36
CA TYR A 290 -5.90 -0.17 16.24
C TYR A 290 -7.42 -0.23 16.01
N GLY A 291 -7.95 -1.40 15.62
CA GLY A 291 -9.37 -1.61 15.32
C GLY A 291 -9.80 -1.19 13.91
N VAL A 292 -8.87 -0.73 13.09
CA VAL A 292 -9.08 -0.63 11.65
C VAL A 292 -8.91 -2.01 11.03
N PHE A 293 -9.86 -2.37 10.18
CA PHE A 293 -9.73 -3.48 9.24
C PHE A 293 -9.93 -2.92 7.84
N ALA A 294 -9.03 -3.27 6.95
CA ALA A 294 -8.99 -2.72 5.61
C ALA A 294 -8.74 -3.82 4.58
N LEU A 295 -9.27 -3.62 3.39
CA LEU A 295 -9.05 -4.45 2.23
C LEU A 295 -8.91 -3.55 1.01
N MET A 296 -7.87 -3.76 0.24
CA MET A 296 -7.64 -3.16 -1.07
C MET A 296 -7.53 -4.31 -2.06
N THR A 297 -8.35 -4.28 -3.10
CA THR A 297 -8.38 -5.28 -4.16
C THR A 297 -8.42 -4.59 -5.51
N TYR A 298 -7.93 -5.27 -6.55
CA TYR A 298 -8.20 -4.91 -7.94
C TYR A 298 -8.15 -6.15 -8.84
N ASN A 299 -8.88 -6.07 -9.95
CA ASN A 299 -8.89 -7.04 -11.03
C ASN A 299 -8.24 -6.39 -12.27
N PRO A 300 -7.09 -6.88 -12.76
CA PRO A 300 -6.41 -6.29 -13.91
C PRO A 300 -7.17 -6.51 -15.24
N GLU A 301 -8.00 -7.56 -15.34
CA GLU A 301 -8.75 -7.86 -16.57
C GLU A 301 -9.92 -6.91 -16.75
N THR A 302 -10.70 -6.68 -15.68
CA THR A 302 -11.84 -5.74 -15.70
C THR A 302 -11.41 -4.30 -15.42
N ARG A 303 -10.20 -4.09 -14.91
CA ARG A 303 -9.64 -2.79 -14.44
C ARG A 303 -10.44 -2.15 -13.31
N ASN A 304 -11.26 -2.94 -12.64
CA ASN A 304 -12.02 -2.54 -11.46
C ASN A 304 -11.20 -2.77 -10.19
N GLY A 305 -11.40 -1.92 -9.20
CA GLY A 305 -10.79 -2.06 -7.88
C GLY A 305 -11.72 -1.59 -6.78
N VAL A 306 -11.58 -2.20 -5.61
CA VAL A 306 -12.37 -1.86 -4.43
C VAL A 306 -11.45 -1.63 -3.24
N VAL A 307 -11.70 -0.55 -2.52
CA VAL A 307 -11.05 -0.24 -1.25
C VAL A 307 -12.11 -0.10 -0.15
N VAL A 308 -11.98 -0.92 0.88
CA VAL A 308 -12.83 -0.85 2.07
C VAL A 308 -11.96 -0.54 3.29
N LEU A 309 -12.31 0.53 3.99
CA LEU A 309 -11.68 0.96 5.23
C LEU A 309 -12.72 0.98 6.34
N THR A 310 -12.50 0.26 7.42
CA THR A 310 -13.41 0.22 8.59
C THR A 310 -12.67 0.64 9.85
N THR A 311 -13.41 1.09 10.86
CA THR A 311 -12.91 1.28 12.21
C THR A 311 -13.99 0.89 13.21
N GLY A 312 -13.62 0.26 14.33
CA GLY A 312 -14.56 -0.19 15.35
C GLY A 312 -15.29 -1.50 15.04
N ALA A 313 -15.02 -2.13 13.90
CA ALA A 313 -15.58 -3.43 13.57
C ALA A 313 -14.94 -4.55 14.43
N PRO A 314 -15.66 -5.67 14.69
CA PRO A 314 -15.06 -6.85 15.31
C PRO A 314 -14.04 -7.50 14.37
N ARG A 315 -12.98 -8.07 14.97
CA ARG A 315 -11.96 -8.80 14.21
C ARG A 315 -12.46 -10.20 13.85
N ASN A 316 -13.27 -10.30 12.83
CA ASN A 316 -13.71 -11.57 12.26
C ASN A 316 -13.08 -11.74 10.88
N THR A 317 -12.59 -12.93 10.60
CA THR A 317 -12.14 -13.34 9.26
C THR A 317 -13.05 -14.43 8.72
N ASP A 318 -13.24 -14.43 7.42
CA ASP A 318 -13.91 -15.52 6.71
C ASP A 318 -12.91 -16.67 6.39
N ASP A 319 -13.39 -17.71 5.72
CA ASP A 319 -12.59 -18.89 5.35
C ASP A 319 -11.50 -18.53 4.32
N ARG A 320 -11.61 -17.41 3.63
CA ARG A 320 -10.62 -16.85 2.70
C ARG A 320 -9.48 -16.14 3.43
N GLY A 321 -9.62 -15.90 4.74
CA GLY A 321 -8.68 -15.15 5.56
C GLY A 321 -8.80 -13.63 5.39
N LEU A 322 -9.90 -13.16 4.79
CA LEU A 322 -10.25 -11.75 4.68
C LEU A 322 -11.05 -11.29 5.90
N TYR A 323 -10.97 -10.02 6.24
CA TYR A 323 -11.85 -9.44 7.27
C TYR A 323 -13.29 -9.45 6.76
N ALA A 324 -14.17 -10.19 7.43
CA ALA A 324 -15.52 -10.52 6.96
C ALA A 324 -16.31 -9.29 6.48
N LEU A 325 -16.36 -8.23 7.29
CA LEU A 325 -17.06 -6.99 6.88
C LEU A 325 -16.45 -6.37 5.60
N CYS A 326 -15.12 -6.38 5.48
CA CYS A 326 -14.46 -5.85 4.28
C CYS A 326 -14.74 -6.73 3.06
N ALA A 327 -14.74 -8.04 3.23
CA ALA A 327 -15.05 -9.01 2.18
C ALA A 327 -16.50 -8.86 1.69
N ASP A 328 -17.47 -8.83 2.61
CA ASP A 328 -18.90 -8.68 2.28
C ASP A 328 -19.21 -7.38 1.52
N LEU A 329 -18.56 -6.27 1.94
CA LEU A 329 -18.72 -4.98 1.26
C LEU A 329 -18.06 -4.99 -0.12
N SER A 330 -16.87 -5.59 -0.24
CA SER A 330 -16.17 -5.67 -1.53
C SER A 330 -16.95 -6.52 -2.54
N GLU A 331 -17.47 -7.67 -2.12
CA GLU A 331 -18.26 -8.56 -2.97
C GLU A 331 -19.50 -7.84 -3.53
N LYS A 332 -20.25 -7.15 -2.67
CA LYS A 332 -21.42 -6.34 -3.09
C LYS A 332 -21.07 -5.19 -4.04
N LEU A 333 -19.89 -4.58 -3.86
CA LEU A 333 -19.43 -3.52 -4.74
C LEU A 333 -19.04 -4.08 -6.12
N TYR A 334 -18.38 -5.24 -6.18
CA TYR A 334 -18.10 -5.92 -7.45
C TYR A 334 -19.38 -6.36 -8.16
N GLU A 335 -20.32 -7.00 -7.45
CA GLU A 335 -21.64 -7.36 -8.01
C GLU A 335 -22.34 -6.16 -8.65
N LYS A 336 -22.28 -5.00 -8.00
CA LYS A 336 -22.86 -3.78 -8.54
C LYS A 336 -22.15 -3.26 -9.78
N MET A 337 -20.80 -3.28 -9.80
CA MET A 337 -20.01 -2.85 -10.96
C MET A 337 -20.21 -3.78 -12.16
N ASP A 338 -20.36 -5.09 -11.94
CA ASP A 338 -20.57 -6.08 -12.99
C ASP A 338 -22.04 -6.05 -13.53
N GLY A 339 -23.00 -5.57 -12.73
CA GLY A 339 -24.42 -5.48 -13.08
C GLY A 339 -24.85 -4.20 -13.80
N ASP A 340 -24.11 -3.10 -13.63
CA ASP A 340 -24.37 -1.82 -14.30
C ASP A 340 -23.29 -1.63 -15.40
N PRO A 341 -23.62 -1.85 -16.69
CA PRO A 341 -22.69 -1.47 -17.76
C PRO A 341 -22.49 0.05 -17.73
N VAL A 342 -21.28 0.49 -17.47
CA VAL A 342 -20.84 1.89 -17.50
C VAL A 342 -20.82 2.41 -18.93
#